data_e37d05f90d10c9fdee21b7e03524aa9c
#
_entry.id   e37d05f90d10c9fdee21b7e03524aa9c
#
_cell.length_a   1.000
_cell.length_b   1.000
_cell.length_c   1.000
_cell.angle_alpha   90.00
_cell.angle_beta   90.00
_cell.angle_gamma   90.00
#
_symmetry.space_group_name_H-M   'P 1'
#
loop_
_entity.id
_entity.type
_entity.pdbx_description
1 polymer ?
#
loop_
_entity_poly.entity_id
_entity_poly.type
_entity_poly.pdbx_seq_one_letter_code
_entity_poly.pdbx_strand_id
1 'polypeptide(L)'
;MFSRLLLSRLSLTRRLTLFFTLVATGIVLGLGGLFMAAADRHFIDLDRSVLQDKQHLIDDILASANSAEDLRWRLSEALNHHHGLFARVATQKGQALFQTEGFPPPNRWLLPEYETLLHALTGGRHGQRQYRTQQFRAQAQYAPEAPLVITLTMDTIHHRLFLDDLLRTFAVYALAAILVSGLLGWVAVY
;
A
#
# COMPACT_ATOMS: atom_id res chain seq x y z
N MET A 1 37.73 6.48 -18.76
CA MET A 1 39.18 6.30 -18.74
C MET A 1 39.78 6.35 -17.33
N PHE A 2 39.16 7.06 -16.38
CA PHE A 2 39.65 7.22 -14.99
C PHE A 2 39.53 5.95 -14.12
N SER A 3 38.57 5.05 -14.37
CA SER A 3 38.32 3.85 -13.53
C SER A 3 39.36 2.74 -13.69
N ARG A 4 40.07 2.67 -14.84
CA ARG A 4 41.10 1.62 -15.07
C ARG A 4 42.42 1.92 -14.32
N LEU A 5 42.74 3.18 -14.04
CA LEU A 5 43.99 3.60 -13.39
C LEU A 5 43.99 3.37 -11.87
N LEU A 6 42.85 3.45 -11.21
CA LEU A 6 42.72 3.22 -9.75
C LEU A 6 42.82 1.74 -9.37
N LEU A 7 42.26 0.85 -10.19
CA LEU A 7 42.28 -0.59 -9.94
C LEU A 7 43.62 -1.26 -10.24
N SER A 8 44.48 -0.67 -11.10
CA SER A 8 45.77 -1.26 -11.48
C SER A 8 46.81 -1.26 -10.37
N ARG A 9 46.65 -0.44 -9.33
CA ARG A 9 47.59 -0.33 -8.18
C ARG A 9 47.17 -1.18 -6.96
N LEU A 10 45.99 -1.82 -6.99
CA LEU A 10 45.54 -2.67 -5.90
C LEU A 10 46.07 -4.12 -6.09
N SER A 11 46.50 -4.77 -4.99
CA SER A 11 46.82 -6.20 -5.01
C SER A 11 45.64 -7.02 -5.51
N LEU A 12 45.91 -8.18 -6.09
CA LEU A 12 44.88 -9.09 -6.61
C LEU A 12 43.82 -9.40 -5.53
N THR A 13 44.25 -9.64 -4.30
CA THR A 13 43.36 -9.90 -3.15
C THR A 13 42.41 -8.75 -2.89
N ARG A 14 42.89 -7.51 -2.88
CA ARG A 14 42.04 -6.33 -2.66
C ARG A 14 40.99 -6.16 -3.77
N ARG A 15 41.35 -6.44 -5.01
CA ARG A 15 40.37 -6.41 -6.14
C ARG A 15 39.29 -7.47 -5.96
N LEU A 16 39.68 -8.66 -5.58
CA LEU A 16 38.76 -9.78 -5.38
C LEU A 16 37.80 -9.49 -4.21
N THR A 17 38.31 -9.02 -3.08
CA THR A 17 37.49 -8.62 -1.92
C THR A 17 36.50 -7.52 -2.30
N LEU A 18 36.95 -6.46 -2.98
CA LEU A 18 36.08 -5.38 -3.44
C LEU A 18 34.97 -5.89 -4.37
N PHE A 19 35.33 -6.78 -5.31
CA PHE A 19 34.38 -7.37 -6.23
C PHE A 19 33.32 -8.20 -5.49
N PHE A 20 33.72 -9.11 -4.59
CA PHE A 20 32.77 -9.92 -3.82
C PHE A 20 31.91 -9.09 -2.90
N THR A 21 32.44 -8.07 -2.22
CA THR A 21 31.67 -7.16 -1.37
C THR A 21 30.63 -6.39 -2.21
N LEU A 22 31.01 -5.91 -3.38
CA LEU A 22 30.10 -5.20 -4.28
C LEU A 22 28.97 -6.10 -4.80
N VAL A 23 29.31 -7.32 -5.21
CA VAL A 23 28.32 -8.30 -5.65
C VAL A 23 27.38 -8.69 -4.51
N ALA A 24 27.90 -9.00 -3.32
CA ALA A 24 27.10 -9.31 -2.15
C ALA A 24 26.16 -8.15 -1.76
N THR A 25 26.67 -6.92 -1.76
CA THR A 25 25.87 -5.72 -1.51
C THR A 25 24.76 -5.57 -2.54
N GLY A 26 25.07 -5.75 -3.82
CA GLY A 26 24.10 -5.69 -4.92
C GLY A 26 22.97 -6.74 -4.75
N ILE A 27 23.34 -7.97 -4.36
CA ILE A 27 22.36 -9.04 -4.11
C ILE A 27 21.46 -8.68 -2.91
N VAL A 28 22.04 -8.25 -1.78
CA VAL A 28 21.26 -7.89 -0.59
C VAL A 28 20.31 -6.75 -0.87
N LEU A 29 20.76 -5.68 -1.50
CA LEU A 29 19.92 -4.54 -1.85
C LEU A 29 18.85 -4.91 -2.89
N GLY A 30 19.22 -5.72 -3.88
CA GLY A 30 18.28 -6.19 -4.92
C GLY A 30 17.17 -7.07 -4.34
N LEU A 31 17.52 -8.05 -3.51
CA LEU A 31 16.55 -8.91 -2.84
C LEU A 31 15.68 -8.12 -1.85
N GLY A 32 16.24 -7.18 -1.11
CA GLY A 32 15.50 -6.32 -0.21
C GLY A 32 14.50 -5.44 -0.95
N GLY A 33 14.91 -4.82 -2.05
CA GLY A 33 14.03 -4.02 -2.91
C GLY A 33 12.90 -4.87 -3.52
N LEU A 34 13.21 -6.07 -3.98
CA LEU A 34 12.22 -7.02 -4.51
C LEU A 34 11.22 -7.43 -3.43
N PHE A 35 11.70 -7.74 -2.22
CA PHE A 35 10.84 -8.11 -1.10
C PHE A 35 9.90 -6.96 -0.69
N MET A 36 10.42 -5.72 -0.62
CA MET A 36 9.61 -4.54 -0.32
C MET A 36 8.51 -4.32 -1.38
N ALA A 37 8.86 -4.45 -2.66
CA ALA A 37 7.88 -4.33 -3.74
C ALA A 37 6.83 -5.45 -3.71
N ALA A 38 7.21 -6.67 -3.33
CA ALA A 38 6.28 -7.78 -3.18
C ALA A 38 5.34 -7.58 -1.99
N ALA A 39 5.84 -7.10 -0.86
CA ALA A 39 5.05 -6.78 0.32
C ALA A 39 4.02 -5.67 0.04
N ASP A 40 4.43 -4.59 -0.63
CA ASP A 40 3.54 -3.50 -1.02
C ASP A 40 2.41 -4.00 -1.94
N ARG A 41 2.74 -4.79 -2.96
CA ARG A 41 1.73 -5.42 -3.83
C ARG A 41 0.77 -6.31 -3.06
N HIS A 42 1.29 -7.11 -2.12
CA HIS A 42 0.45 -7.97 -1.31
C HIS A 42 -0.58 -7.18 -0.50
N PHE A 43 -0.18 -6.06 0.10
CA PHE A 43 -1.11 -5.17 0.81
C PHE A 43 -2.15 -4.54 -0.14
N ILE A 44 -1.74 -4.15 -1.35
CA ILE A 44 -2.67 -3.65 -2.37
C ILE A 44 -3.75 -4.69 -2.70
N ASP A 45 -3.33 -5.94 -2.93
CA ASP A 45 -4.26 -7.02 -3.27
C ASP A 45 -5.17 -7.38 -2.09
N LEU A 46 -4.65 -7.35 -0.86
CA LEU A 46 -5.43 -7.58 0.35
C LEU A 46 -6.51 -6.51 0.53
N ASP A 47 -6.15 -5.23 0.40
CA ASP A 47 -7.10 -4.13 0.52
C ASP A 47 -8.20 -4.21 -0.55
N ARG A 48 -7.83 -4.59 -1.79
CA ARG A 48 -8.81 -4.80 -2.87
C ARG A 48 -9.78 -5.92 -2.55
N SER A 49 -9.28 -7.04 -2.05
CA SER A 49 -10.14 -8.16 -1.63
C SER A 49 -11.13 -7.73 -0.55
N VAL A 50 -10.67 -7.01 0.47
CA VAL A 50 -11.55 -6.50 1.53
C VAL A 50 -12.61 -5.54 0.97
N LEU A 51 -12.23 -4.63 0.07
CA LEU A 51 -13.17 -3.69 -0.55
C LEU A 51 -14.20 -4.44 -1.42
N GLN A 52 -13.80 -5.48 -2.14
CA GLN A 52 -14.70 -6.32 -2.94
C GLN A 52 -15.69 -7.09 -2.05
N ASP A 53 -15.24 -7.68 -0.95
CA ASP A 53 -16.12 -8.37 0.01
C ASP A 53 -17.17 -7.41 0.59
N LYS A 54 -16.75 -6.17 0.89
CA LYS A 54 -17.67 -5.14 1.38
C LYS A 54 -18.61 -4.62 0.28
N GLN A 55 -18.15 -4.59 -0.97
CA GLN A 55 -19.03 -4.31 -2.09
C GLN A 55 -20.17 -5.35 -2.17
N HIS A 56 -19.85 -6.65 -2.14
CA HIS A 56 -20.86 -7.70 -2.17
C HIS A 56 -21.86 -7.57 -1.00
N LEU A 57 -21.36 -7.31 0.22
CA LEU A 57 -22.22 -7.07 1.37
C LEU A 57 -23.20 -5.89 1.14
N ILE A 58 -22.72 -4.80 0.57
CA ILE A 58 -23.56 -3.63 0.28
C ILE A 58 -24.58 -3.95 -0.83
N ASP A 59 -24.15 -4.67 -1.87
CA ASP A 59 -25.03 -5.10 -2.95
C ASP A 59 -26.18 -5.99 -2.42
N ASP A 60 -25.89 -6.92 -1.49
CA ASP A 60 -26.90 -7.77 -0.84
C ASP A 60 -27.86 -6.93 0.03
N ILE A 61 -27.35 -5.93 0.76
CA ILE A 61 -28.20 -5.01 1.53
C ILE A 61 -29.09 -4.19 0.61
N LEU A 62 -28.57 -3.65 -0.49
CA LEU A 62 -29.34 -2.90 -1.48
C LEU A 62 -30.42 -3.73 -2.16
N ALA A 63 -30.12 -5.00 -2.46
CA ALA A 63 -31.05 -5.96 -3.05
C ALA A 63 -32.17 -6.40 -2.11
N SER A 64 -32.00 -6.23 -0.80
CA SER A 64 -32.98 -6.67 0.22
C SER A 64 -33.63 -5.54 1.01
N ALA A 65 -33.20 -4.29 0.83
CA ALA A 65 -33.75 -3.15 1.53
C ALA A 65 -35.14 -2.77 0.99
N ASN A 66 -36.11 -2.55 1.90
CA ASN A 66 -37.48 -2.23 1.55
C ASN A 66 -37.77 -0.70 1.55
N SER A 67 -36.89 0.10 2.13
CA SER A 67 -37.01 1.55 2.18
C SER A 67 -35.65 2.23 2.39
N ALA A 68 -35.60 3.55 2.21
CA ALA A 68 -34.38 4.32 2.48
C ALA A 68 -33.98 4.30 3.97
N GLU A 69 -34.92 4.17 4.88
CA GLU A 69 -34.66 4.06 6.33
C GLU A 69 -34.10 2.68 6.69
N ASP A 70 -34.68 1.62 6.15
CA ASP A 70 -34.21 0.25 6.29
C ASP A 70 -32.78 0.11 5.74
N LEU A 71 -32.53 0.69 4.57
CA LEU A 71 -31.20 0.74 3.98
C LEU A 71 -30.17 1.41 4.91
N ARG A 72 -30.49 2.60 5.44
CA ARG A 72 -29.59 3.31 6.37
C ARG A 72 -29.30 2.50 7.61
N TRP A 73 -30.32 1.90 8.21
CA TRP A 73 -30.17 1.09 9.41
C TRP A 73 -29.25 -0.10 9.17
N ARG A 74 -29.50 -0.89 8.09
CA ARG A 74 -28.67 -2.06 7.75
C ARG A 74 -27.23 -1.69 7.42
N LEU A 75 -27.03 -0.61 6.66
CA LEU A 75 -25.68 -0.12 6.37
C LEU A 75 -24.96 0.34 7.64
N SER A 76 -25.66 1.01 8.55
CA SER A 76 -25.11 1.42 9.84
C SER A 76 -24.69 0.22 10.68
N GLU A 77 -25.54 -0.80 10.78
CA GLU A 77 -25.26 -2.03 11.52
C GLU A 77 -24.07 -2.79 10.91
N ALA A 78 -24.04 -2.90 9.58
CA ALA A 78 -23.01 -3.68 8.88
C ALA A 78 -21.65 -2.99 8.80
N LEU A 79 -21.57 -1.65 8.83
CA LEU A 79 -20.35 -0.91 8.51
C LEU A 79 -19.75 -0.12 9.69
N ASN A 80 -20.56 0.28 10.68
CA ASN A 80 -20.05 1.11 11.78
C ASN A 80 -19.04 0.40 12.71
N HIS A 81 -18.98 -0.92 12.69
CA HIS A 81 -18.08 -1.70 13.54
C HIS A 81 -16.72 -1.99 12.90
N HIS A 82 -16.47 -1.50 11.68
CA HIS A 82 -15.21 -1.72 10.96
C HIS A 82 -14.27 -0.53 11.10
N HIS A 83 -13.25 -0.65 11.95
CA HIS A 83 -12.22 0.37 12.09
C HIS A 83 -11.43 0.55 10.79
N GLY A 84 -11.32 1.80 10.34
CA GLY A 84 -10.56 2.16 9.14
C GLY A 84 -11.28 1.94 7.81
N LEU A 85 -12.52 1.42 7.82
CA LEU A 85 -13.38 1.33 6.65
C LEU A 85 -14.45 2.43 6.69
N PHE A 86 -14.57 3.16 5.60
CA PHE A 86 -15.54 4.24 5.45
C PHE A 86 -16.39 3.98 4.20
N ALA A 87 -17.68 4.27 4.29
CA ALA A 87 -18.62 4.11 3.21
C ALA A 87 -19.49 5.35 3.05
N ARG A 88 -19.79 5.68 1.81
CA ARG A 88 -20.76 6.70 1.45
C ARG A 88 -21.66 6.17 0.35
N VAL A 89 -22.94 6.25 0.57
CA VAL A 89 -24.00 5.95 -0.41
C VAL A 89 -24.69 7.26 -0.76
N ALA A 90 -24.67 7.63 -2.01
CA ALA A 90 -25.23 8.90 -2.47
C ALA A 90 -26.05 8.72 -3.75
N THR A 91 -26.96 9.63 -3.99
CA THR A 91 -27.66 9.74 -5.28
C THR A 91 -26.68 10.23 -6.36
N GLN A 92 -27.05 10.07 -7.64
CA GLN A 92 -26.27 10.66 -8.74
C GLN A 92 -26.07 12.17 -8.65
N LYS A 93 -27.00 12.87 -7.97
CA LYS A 93 -26.90 14.31 -7.70
C LYS A 93 -25.97 14.65 -6.54
N GLY A 94 -25.30 13.65 -5.93
CA GLY A 94 -24.36 13.83 -4.83
C GLY A 94 -24.99 13.94 -3.43
N GLN A 95 -26.31 13.83 -3.31
CA GLN A 95 -27.00 13.83 -2.01
C GLN A 95 -26.69 12.53 -1.29
N ALA A 96 -26.06 12.62 -0.11
CA ALA A 96 -25.76 11.45 0.70
C ALA A 96 -27.04 10.89 1.35
N LEU A 97 -27.28 9.60 1.13
CA LEU A 97 -28.30 8.82 1.83
C LEU A 97 -27.73 8.19 3.10
N PHE A 98 -26.49 7.76 3.03
CA PHE A 98 -25.74 7.18 4.15
C PHE A 98 -24.28 7.61 4.05
N GLN A 99 -23.65 7.84 5.21
CA GLN A 99 -22.21 8.08 5.28
C GLN A 99 -21.73 7.68 6.68
N THR A 100 -20.64 6.92 6.73
CA THR A 100 -19.96 6.59 8.00
C THR A 100 -19.31 7.83 8.60
N GLU A 101 -19.20 7.86 9.92
CA GLU A 101 -18.51 8.93 10.61
C GLU A 101 -17.01 8.99 10.20
N GLY A 102 -16.47 10.20 10.06
CA GLY A 102 -15.07 10.39 9.69
C GLY A 102 -14.73 10.09 8.23
N PHE A 103 -15.71 9.96 7.34
CA PHE A 103 -15.48 9.73 5.91
C PHE A 103 -14.48 10.74 5.34
N PRO A 104 -13.37 10.27 4.70
CA PRO A 104 -12.28 11.14 4.26
C PRO A 104 -12.64 12.00 3.05
N PRO A 105 -12.06 13.21 2.93
CA PRO A 105 -12.27 14.07 1.78
C PRO A 105 -11.58 13.48 0.52
N PRO A 106 -12.10 13.78 -0.68
CA PRO A 106 -11.62 13.20 -1.95
C PRO A 106 -10.13 13.42 -2.26
N ASN A 107 -9.53 14.51 -1.78
CA ASN A 107 -8.11 14.81 -1.98
C ASN A 107 -7.14 13.85 -1.26
N ARG A 108 -7.65 12.94 -0.44
CA ARG A 108 -6.88 11.89 0.26
C ARG A 108 -7.10 10.49 -0.33
N TRP A 109 -7.93 10.37 -1.36
CA TRP A 109 -8.21 9.07 -1.97
C TRP A 109 -7.11 8.65 -2.93
N LEU A 110 -6.74 7.39 -2.86
CA LEU A 110 -5.93 6.71 -3.87
C LEU A 110 -6.90 5.96 -4.79
N LEU A 111 -7.00 6.44 -6.02
CA LEU A 111 -7.76 5.74 -7.05
C LEU A 111 -6.89 4.65 -7.70
N PRO A 112 -7.47 3.54 -8.19
CA PRO A 112 -6.73 2.43 -8.79
C PRO A 112 -5.78 2.84 -9.92
N GLU A 113 -6.13 3.89 -10.67
CA GLU A 113 -5.34 4.43 -11.79
C GLU A 113 -4.00 5.04 -11.39
N TYR A 114 -3.84 5.41 -10.10
CA TYR A 114 -2.63 6.04 -9.56
C TYR A 114 -1.75 5.08 -8.76
N GLU A 115 -2.12 3.81 -8.67
CA GLU A 115 -1.34 2.77 -8.01
C GLU A 115 -0.20 2.26 -8.90
N THR A 116 0.64 3.16 -9.41
CA THR A 116 1.81 2.78 -10.19
C THR A 116 3.02 2.54 -9.28
N LEU A 117 3.91 1.65 -9.73
CA LEU A 117 5.21 1.34 -9.10
C LEU A 117 6.03 2.61 -8.76
N LEU A 118 5.78 3.70 -9.48
CA LEU A 118 6.40 5.01 -9.24
C LEU A 118 5.98 5.61 -7.89
N HIS A 119 4.74 5.36 -7.41
CA HIS A 119 4.26 5.80 -6.10
C HIS A 119 4.94 5.06 -4.95
N ALA A 120 5.23 3.77 -5.13
CA ALA A 120 5.99 2.98 -4.16
C ALA A 120 7.46 3.43 -4.08
N LEU A 121 8.05 3.86 -5.20
CA LEU A 121 9.45 4.30 -5.27
C LEU A 121 9.66 5.76 -4.89
N THR A 122 8.68 6.64 -5.11
CA THR A 122 8.83 8.09 -4.86
C THR A 122 8.39 8.53 -3.47
N GLY A 123 7.98 7.60 -2.59
CA GLY A 123 7.69 7.87 -1.19
C GLY A 123 6.66 9.00 -1.03
N GLY A 124 5.45 8.80 -1.53
CA GLY A 124 4.39 9.79 -1.39
C GLY A 124 4.20 10.21 0.06
N ARG A 125 4.41 11.47 0.34
CA ARG A 125 4.22 12.24 1.58
C ARG A 125 4.16 11.39 2.85
N HIS A 126 5.32 11.15 3.45
CA HIS A 126 5.46 10.50 4.75
C HIS A 126 4.52 11.16 5.77
N GLY A 127 3.69 10.36 6.44
CA GLY A 127 2.84 10.80 7.55
C GLY A 127 1.43 11.29 7.21
N GLN A 128 1.02 11.42 5.94
CA GLN A 128 -0.38 11.70 5.62
C GLN A 128 -1.17 10.40 5.50
N ARG A 129 -2.32 10.33 6.20
CA ARG A 129 -3.31 9.27 5.98
C ARG A 129 -3.73 9.28 4.53
N GLN A 130 -3.56 8.16 3.86
CA GLN A 130 -4.06 7.94 2.51
C GLN A 130 -5.10 6.83 2.59
N TYR A 131 -6.03 6.88 1.66
CA TYR A 131 -7.19 6.02 1.68
C TYR A 131 -7.33 5.36 0.32
N ARG A 132 -7.37 4.04 0.29
CA ARG A 132 -7.71 3.31 -0.94
C ARG A 132 -9.21 3.36 -1.12
N THR A 133 -9.65 3.78 -2.30
CA THR A 133 -11.06 4.05 -2.57
C THR A 133 -11.52 3.28 -3.79
N GLN A 134 -12.69 2.65 -3.65
CA GLN A 134 -13.42 2.01 -4.74
C GLN A 134 -14.79 2.67 -4.89
N GLN A 135 -15.16 3.00 -6.13
CA GLN A 135 -16.47 3.56 -6.45
C GLN A 135 -17.19 2.63 -7.42
N PHE A 136 -18.47 2.43 -7.18
CA PHE A 136 -19.32 1.65 -8.07
C PHE A 136 -20.76 2.19 -8.05
N ARG A 137 -21.56 1.77 -9.02
CA ARG A 137 -22.97 2.12 -9.12
C ARG A 137 -23.80 0.90 -8.81
N ALA A 138 -24.84 1.09 -8.02
CA ALA A 138 -25.80 0.04 -7.69
C ALA A 138 -27.22 0.60 -7.66
N GLN A 139 -28.20 -0.29 -7.56
CA GLN A 139 -29.62 0.06 -7.49
C GLN A 139 -30.22 -0.58 -6.25
N ALA A 140 -31.02 0.19 -5.51
CA ALA A 140 -31.78 -0.38 -4.40
C ALA A 140 -33.07 -0.98 -4.91
N GLN A 141 -33.47 -2.12 -4.34
CA GLN A 141 -34.70 -2.81 -4.73
C GLN A 141 -35.97 -1.92 -4.63
N TYR A 142 -36.01 -1.07 -3.61
CA TYR A 142 -37.15 -0.15 -3.38
C TYR A 142 -37.21 1.05 -4.34
N ALA A 143 -36.13 1.33 -5.09
CA ALA A 143 -36.03 2.47 -6.00
C ALA A 143 -35.13 2.14 -7.23
N PRO A 144 -35.53 1.18 -8.09
CA PRO A 144 -34.70 0.71 -9.20
C PRO A 144 -34.40 1.78 -10.25
N GLU A 145 -35.26 2.79 -10.38
CA GLU A 145 -35.07 3.92 -11.33
C GLU A 145 -34.06 4.98 -10.84
N ALA A 146 -33.62 4.88 -9.58
CA ALA A 146 -32.72 5.87 -8.97
C ALA A 146 -31.35 5.23 -8.63
N PRO A 147 -30.43 5.15 -9.58
CA PRO A 147 -29.12 4.56 -9.31
C PRO A 147 -28.34 5.36 -8.27
N LEU A 148 -27.67 4.62 -7.40
CA LEU A 148 -26.85 5.13 -6.31
C LEU A 148 -25.37 5.02 -6.67
N VAL A 149 -24.58 5.95 -6.17
CA VAL A 149 -23.12 5.93 -6.22
C VAL A 149 -22.62 5.54 -4.84
N ILE A 150 -21.94 4.43 -4.77
CA ILE A 150 -21.34 3.91 -3.55
C ILE A 150 -19.84 4.19 -3.60
N THR A 151 -19.31 4.75 -2.54
CA THR A 151 -17.90 5.00 -2.36
C THR A 151 -17.44 4.27 -1.10
N LEU A 152 -16.61 3.26 -1.27
CA LEU A 152 -15.93 2.55 -0.20
C LEU A 152 -14.50 3.04 -0.09
N THR A 153 -14.04 3.26 1.13
CA THR A 153 -12.72 3.84 1.38
C THR A 153 -12.11 3.18 2.61
N MET A 154 -10.85 2.73 2.49
CA MET A 154 -10.09 2.07 3.55
C MET A 154 -8.82 2.85 3.89
N ASP A 155 -8.55 2.98 5.19
CA ASP A 155 -7.33 3.62 5.69
C ASP A 155 -6.13 2.70 5.51
N THR A 156 -5.09 3.16 4.81
CA THR A 156 -3.87 2.40 4.52
C THR A 156 -2.71 2.72 5.48
N ILE A 157 -2.96 3.50 6.55
CA ILE A 157 -1.90 3.96 7.46
C ILE A 157 -1.11 2.81 8.10
N HIS A 158 -1.81 1.74 8.50
CA HIS A 158 -1.16 0.60 9.15
C HIS A 158 -0.18 -0.12 8.23
N HIS A 159 -0.52 -0.30 6.96
CA HIS A 159 0.36 -0.93 5.97
C HIS A 159 1.60 -0.09 5.72
N ARG A 160 1.45 1.23 5.66
CA ARG A 160 2.58 2.16 5.49
C ARG A 160 3.52 2.16 6.68
N LEU A 161 2.98 2.24 7.90
CA LEU A 161 3.80 2.19 9.10
C LEU A 161 4.60 0.88 9.16
N PHE A 162 3.97 -0.24 8.78
CA PHE A 162 4.65 -1.53 8.70
C PHE A 162 5.77 -1.52 7.64
N LEU A 163 5.50 -1.02 6.44
CA LEU A 163 6.51 -0.94 5.36
C LEU A 163 7.67 -0.01 5.72
N ASP A 164 7.40 1.11 6.38
CA ASP A 164 8.43 2.06 6.85
C ASP A 164 9.32 1.41 7.92
N ASP A 165 8.74 0.68 8.87
CA ASP A 165 9.48 -0.04 9.91
C ASP A 165 10.32 -1.18 9.31
N LEU A 166 9.72 -1.93 8.38
CA LEU A 166 10.40 -2.98 7.62
C LEU A 166 11.59 -2.43 6.84
N LEU A 167 11.44 -1.28 6.16
CA LEU A 167 12.50 -0.63 5.41
C LEU A 167 13.64 -0.18 6.33
N ARG A 168 13.33 0.42 7.49
CA ARG A 168 14.32 0.83 8.48
C ARG A 168 15.10 -0.37 9.00
N THR A 169 14.38 -1.42 9.38
CA THR A 169 14.97 -2.67 9.86
C THR A 169 15.89 -3.27 8.81
N PHE A 170 15.44 -3.37 7.56
CA PHE A 170 16.23 -3.85 6.45
C PHE A 170 17.49 -2.99 6.22
N ALA A 171 17.37 -1.66 6.25
CA ALA A 171 18.52 -0.75 6.07
C ALA A 171 19.58 -0.96 7.15
N VAL A 172 19.19 -1.13 8.42
CA VAL A 172 20.12 -1.39 9.52
C VAL A 172 20.85 -2.72 9.31
N TYR A 173 20.15 -3.80 8.99
CA TYR A 173 20.77 -5.11 8.75
C TYR A 173 21.64 -5.12 7.51
N ALA A 174 21.23 -4.46 6.43
CA ALA A 174 22.03 -4.34 5.21
C ALA A 174 23.33 -3.59 5.48
N LEU A 175 23.27 -2.47 6.22
CA LEU A 175 24.44 -1.70 6.61
C LEU A 175 25.39 -2.54 7.49
N ALA A 176 24.86 -3.25 8.49
CA ALA A 176 25.65 -4.13 9.34
C ALA A 176 26.34 -5.24 8.53
N ALA A 177 25.61 -5.87 7.61
CA ALA A 177 26.17 -6.92 6.74
C ALA A 177 27.29 -6.39 5.84
N ILE A 178 27.14 -5.19 5.28
CA ILE A 178 28.16 -4.53 4.46
C ILE A 178 29.41 -4.24 5.30
N LEU A 179 29.24 -3.69 6.50
CA LEU A 179 30.36 -3.38 7.41
C LEU A 179 31.11 -4.63 7.85
N VAL A 180 30.40 -5.69 8.23
CA VAL A 180 31.00 -6.99 8.61
C VAL A 180 31.74 -7.61 7.43
N SER A 181 31.14 -7.61 6.24
CA SER A 181 31.78 -8.13 5.03
C SER A 181 33.06 -7.34 4.67
N GLY A 182 33.01 -6.03 4.79
CA GLY A 182 34.18 -5.18 4.60
C GLY A 182 35.30 -5.43 5.61
N LEU A 183 34.94 -5.58 6.91
CA LEU A 183 35.90 -5.90 7.98
C LEU A 183 36.55 -7.27 7.77
N LEU A 184 35.74 -8.31 7.49
CA LEU A 184 36.27 -9.65 7.21
C LEU A 184 37.20 -9.64 5.98
N GLY A 185 36.83 -8.94 4.94
CA GLY A 185 37.68 -8.76 3.76
C GLY A 185 38.98 -8.02 4.08
N TRP A 186 38.93 -7.02 4.97
CA TRP A 186 40.14 -6.32 5.43
C TRP A 186 41.06 -7.24 6.24
N VAL A 187 40.52 -7.98 7.23
CA VAL A 187 41.27 -8.93 8.06
C VAL A 187 41.88 -10.05 7.20
N ALA A 188 41.19 -10.54 6.20
CA ALA A 188 41.70 -11.60 5.33
C ALA A 188 42.87 -11.16 4.42
N VAL A 189 43.10 -9.85 4.30
CA VAL A 189 44.19 -9.28 3.44
C VAL A 189 45.40 -8.89 4.27
N TYR A 190 45.29 -8.77 5.60
CA TYR A 190 46.37 -8.45 6.51
C TYR A 190 46.83 -9.68 7.30
#